data_e447fd1bf0e31fe6e5549cb9cad48a01
#
_entry.id   e447fd1bf0e31fe6e5549cb9cad48a01
#
_cell.length_a   1.000
_cell.length_b   1.000
_cell.length_c   1.000
_cell.angle_alpha   90.00
_cell.angle_beta   90.00
_cell.angle_gamma   90.00
#
_symmetry.space_group_name_H-M   'P 1'
#
loop_
_entity.id
_entity.type
_entity.pdbx_description
1 polymer ?
#
loop_
_entity_poly.entity_id
_entity_poly.type
_entity_poly.pdbx_seq_one_letter_code
_entity_poly.pdbx_strand_id
1 'polypeptide(L)'
;MWNILPLLKKLGVRVLSKITGDARYQEICYAHRAKLNVMICSKALINMARKMEERYGIPYIEESFYGVEDMNRCLRNIAAKLGDPQLQERAEQLIAEETARLNVELAPYRARLKGRRVVIYTGGVKSWSIISAAQDLGMDVVATSTKKSTEEDKARIKQLLGTDGITLEKGNPQEILRVIRDTNAEMLIAGGRNQYTALKARIPFLDINQERHHTYAGYSGMVEMARELDEALHSPVWEQIRKPAPWDMEDEILSDSSLEFDVFDLSEEVLV
;
A
#
# COMPACT_ATOMS: atom_id res chain seq x y z
N MET A 1 -11.03 8.41 0.38
CA MET A 1 -12.44 8.43 0.86
C MET A 1 -13.48 8.05 -0.22
N TRP A 2 -13.18 8.18 -1.52
CA TRP A 2 -14.16 7.96 -2.60
C TRP A 2 -14.78 6.55 -2.57
N ASN A 3 -13.99 5.50 -2.36
CA ASN A 3 -14.51 4.12 -2.26
C ASN A 3 -15.17 3.82 -0.90
N ILE A 4 -14.82 4.57 0.14
CA ILE A 4 -15.29 4.29 1.51
C ILE A 4 -16.64 4.95 1.80
N LEU A 5 -16.85 6.19 1.33
CA LEU A 5 -18.12 6.88 1.55
C LEU A 5 -19.34 6.13 0.99
N PRO A 6 -19.31 5.60 -0.26
CA PRO A 6 -20.41 4.77 -0.77
C PRO A 6 -20.64 3.51 0.06
N LEU A 7 -19.55 2.86 0.53
CA LEU A 7 -19.60 1.67 1.35
C LEU A 7 -20.30 1.95 2.70
N LEU A 8 -19.88 3.01 3.41
CA LEU A 8 -20.51 3.41 4.67
C LEU A 8 -21.95 3.86 4.48
N LYS A 9 -22.27 4.49 3.35
CA LYS A 9 -23.66 4.82 3.00
C LYS A 9 -24.52 3.59 2.78
N LYS A 10 -24.01 2.55 2.09
CA LYS A 10 -24.69 1.26 1.94
C LYS A 10 -24.93 0.59 3.28
N LEU A 11 -23.96 0.65 4.18
CA LEU A 11 -24.09 0.18 5.56
C LEU A 11 -25.17 0.94 6.34
N GLY A 12 -25.51 2.18 5.94
CA GLY A 12 -26.46 3.04 6.65
C GLY A 12 -25.78 4.01 7.63
N VAL A 13 -24.47 4.16 7.53
CA VAL A 13 -23.67 5.09 8.36
C VAL A 13 -23.48 6.41 7.65
N ARG A 14 -23.88 7.50 8.31
CA ARG A 14 -23.63 8.85 7.83
C ARG A 14 -22.30 9.38 8.35
N VAL A 15 -21.39 9.71 7.44
CA VAL A 15 -20.12 10.36 7.75
C VAL A 15 -20.36 11.87 7.90
N LEU A 16 -20.10 12.40 9.09
CA LEU A 16 -20.26 13.84 9.38
C LEU A 16 -19.05 14.66 8.98
N SER A 17 -17.85 14.11 9.15
CA SER A 17 -16.60 14.81 8.85
C SER A 17 -15.50 13.85 8.42
N LYS A 18 -14.67 14.29 7.48
CA LYS A 18 -13.53 13.53 6.94
C LYS A 18 -12.24 14.31 7.22
N ILE A 19 -11.68 14.13 8.38
CA ILE A 19 -10.46 14.84 8.77
C ILE A 19 -9.25 13.95 8.45
N THR A 20 -8.36 14.36 7.59
CA THR A 20 -8.06 15.64 6.94
C THR A 20 -8.23 15.63 5.42
N GLY A 21 -8.91 14.71 4.79
CA GLY A 21 -9.05 14.66 3.33
C GLY A 21 -10.45 15.10 2.89
N ASP A 22 -10.59 15.99 1.92
CA ASP A 22 -11.86 16.44 1.33
C ASP A 22 -12.89 17.00 2.34
N ALA A 23 -12.45 17.43 3.51
CA ALA A 23 -13.32 17.99 4.52
C ALA A 23 -13.63 19.45 4.24
N ARG A 24 -14.90 19.82 4.31
CA ARG A 24 -15.31 21.21 4.35
C ARG A 24 -15.17 21.73 5.79
N TYR A 25 -14.87 23.03 5.94
CA TYR A 25 -14.74 23.64 7.28
C TYR A 25 -15.98 23.41 8.15
N GLN A 26 -17.18 23.54 7.58
CA GLN A 26 -18.43 23.28 8.29
C GLN A 26 -18.54 21.83 8.78
N GLU A 27 -18.10 20.85 7.99
CA GLU A 27 -18.07 19.44 8.41
C GLU A 27 -17.16 19.24 9.63
N ILE A 28 -16.02 19.93 9.67
CA ILE A 28 -15.11 19.92 10.83
C ILE A 28 -15.78 20.54 12.05
N CYS A 29 -16.46 21.66 11.88
CA CYS A 29 -17.22 22.30 12.97
C CYS A 29 -18.30 21.39 13.57
N TYR A 30 -18.92 20.53 12.77
CA TYR A 30 -19.93 19.58 13.22
C TYR A 30 -19.38 18.24 13.71
N ALA A 31 -18.08 17.99 13.63
CA ALA A 31 -17.46 16.72 14.01
C ALA A 31 -17.76 16.31 15.47
N HIS A 32 -17.92 17.27 16.38
CA HIS A 32 -18.28 17.04 17.78
C HIS A 32 -19.68 16.42 17.99
N ARG A 33 -20.49 16.28 16.94
CA ARG A 33 -21.82 15.66 16.96
C ARG A 33 -21.80 14.20 16.51
N ALA A 34 -20.62 13.67 16.18
CA ALA A 34 -20.47 12.27 15.81
C ALA A 34 -20.74 11.35 16.99
N LYS A 35 -21.15 10.11 16.72
CA LYS A 35 -21.31 9.04 17.71
C LYS A 35 -20.07 8.17 17.85
N LEU A 36 -19.19 8.21 16.84
CA LEU A 36 -17.99 7.39 16.76
C LEU A 36 -16.95 8.09 15.89
N ASN A 37 -15.69 8.05 16.30
CA ASN A 37 -14.53 8.39 15.49
C ASN A 37 -13.86 7.11 14.98
N VAL A 38 -13.63 7.00 13.66
CA VAL A 38 -12.87 5.91 13.04
C VAL A 38 -11.51 6.43 12.63
N MET A 39 -10.46 5.93 13.29
CA MET A 39 -9.07 6.29 13.05
C MET A 39 -8.45 5.31 12.07
N ILE A 40 -7.97 5.82 10.92
CA ILE A 40 -7.36 4.99 9.87
C ILE A 40 -5.84 4.88 10.05
N CYS A 41 -5.27 5.69 10.93
CA CYS A 41 -3.84 5.76 11.18
C CYS A 41 -3.57 5.89 12.67
N SER A 42 -2.88 4.92 13.24
CA SER A 42 -2.59 4.81 14.69
C SER A 42 -1.83 6.01 15.28
N LYS A 43 -1.22 6.85 14.46
CA LYS A 43 -0.51 8.06 14.95
C LYS A 43 -1.12 9.38 14.49
N ALA A 44 -1.75 9.42 13.32
CA ALA A 44 -2.31 10.67 12.82
C ALA A 44 -3.61 10.99 13.57
N LEU A 45 -3.67 12.17 14.17
CA LEU A 45 -4.84 12.71 14.84
C LEU A 45 -5.34 11.92 16.09
N ILE A 46 -4.58 10.94 16.60
CA ILE A 46 -4.96 10.18 17.78
C ILE A 46 -5.21 11.09 19.00
N ASN A 47 -4.39 12.12 19.17
CA ASN A 47 -4.58 13.09 20.25
C ASN A 47 -5.88 13.91 20.09
N MET A 48 -6.31 14.14 18.87
CA MET A 48 -7.60 14.78 18.62
C MET A 48 -8.75 13.82 18.96
N ALA A 49 -8.67 12.55 18.56
CA ALA A 49 -9.68 11.56 18.91
C ALA A 49 -9.82 11.40 20.42
N ARG A 50 -8.71 11.31 21.16
CA ARG A 50 -8.71 11.26 22.64
C ARG A 50 -9.35 12.50 23.27
N LYS A 51 -9.03 13.70 22.76
CA LYS A 51 -9.68 14.93 23.24
C LYS A 51 -11.16 15.00 22.91
N MET A 52 -11.58 14.42 21.77
CA MET A 52 -13.01 14.34 21.43
C MET A 52 -13.75 13.36 22.34
N GLU A 53 -13.11 12.25 22.72
CA GLU A 53 -13.66 11.32 23.70
C GLU A 53 -13.76 11.97 25.08
N GLU A 54 -12.69 12.60 25.57
CA GLU A 54 -12.65 13.31 26.87
C GLU A 54 -13.67 14.44 26.93
N ARG A 55 -13.74 15.27 25.89
CA ARG A 55 -14.55 16.51 25.91
C ARG A 55 -16.01 16.31 25.54
N TYR A 56 -16.29 15.36 24.64
CA TYR A 56 -17.61 15.15 24.07
C TYR A 56 -18.18 13.76 24.27
N GLY A 57 -17.42 12.86 24.92
CA GLY A 57 -17.83 11.46 25.12
C GLY A 57 -17.91 10.65 23.83
N ILE A 58 -17.21 11.05 22.76
CA ILE A 58 -17.24 10.36 21.47
C ILE A 58 -16.14 9.31 21.45
N PRO A 59 -16.46 8.00 21.55
CA PRO A 59 -15.46 6.95 21.49
C PRO A 59 -14.76 6.91 20.13
N TYR A 60 -13.58 6.31 20.10
CA TYR A 60 -12.87 6.06 18.85
C TYR A 60 -12.46 4.59 18.72
N ILE A 61 -12.29 4.15 17.47
CA ILE A 61 -11.72 2.86 17.10
C ILE A 61 -10.59 3.07 16.10
N GLU A 62 -9.58 2.20 16.15
CA GLU A 62 -8.48 2.18 15.19
C GLU A 62 -8.70 1.03 14.21
N GLU A 63 -8.92 1.36 12.94
CA GLU A 63 -9.31 0.41 11.92
C GLU A 63 -8.59 0.63 10.59
N SER A 64 -8.74 -0.30 9.66
CA SER A 64 -8.21 -0.21 8.31
C SER A 64 -9.28 -0.50 7.27
N PHE A 65 -9.17 0.18 6.12
CA PHE A 65 -9.92 -0.12 4.91
C PHE A 65 -9.03 -0.75 3.82
N TYR A 66 -7.87 -1.28 4.18
CA TYR A 66 -6.97 -2.02 3.29
C TYR A 66 -7.00 -3.49 3.67
N GLY A 67 -7.04 -4.37 2.64
CA GLY A 67 -7.18 -5.80 2.86
C GLY A 67 -8.63 -6.23 3.14
N VAL A 68 -8.98 -7.44 2.72
CA VAL A 68 -10.37 -7.95 2.78
C VAL A 68 -10.79 -8.16 4.23
N GLU A 69 -9.98 -8.88 4.99
CA GLU A 69 -10.28 -9.20 6.39
C GLU A 69 -10.33 -7.96 7.28
N ASP A 70 -9.42 -7.00 7.05
CA ASP A 70 -9.40 -5.76 7.80
C ASP A 70 -10.61 -4.87 7.48
N MET A 71 -11.06 -4.82 6.23
CA MET A 71 -12.30 -4.12 5.86
C MET A 71 -13.53 -4.76 6.50
N ASN A 72 -13.63 -6.09 6.44
CA ASN A 72 -14.73 -6.84 7.05
C ASN A 72 -14.80 -6.56 8.55
N ARG A 73 -13.66 -6.64 9.23
CA ARG A 73 -13.55 -6.33 10.67
C ARG A 73 -13.94 -4.88 10.96
N CYS A 74 -13.48 -3.93 10.16
CA CYS A 74 -13.80 -2.52 10.31
C CYS A 74 -15.32 -2.26 10.24
N LEU A 75 -16.02 -2.83 9.26
CA LEU A 75 -17.47 -2.69 9.14
C LEU A 75 -18.21 -3.29 10.33
N ARG A 76 -17.78 -4.48 10.81
CA ARG A 76 -18.33 -5.11 12.02
C ARG A 76 -18.12 -4.24 13.25
N ASN A 77 -16.92 -3.73 13.46
CA ASN A 77 -16.58 -2.92 14.61
C ASN A 77 -17.31 -1.56 14.61
N ILE A 78 -17.48 -0.93 13.45
CA ILE A 78 -18.31 0.27 13.32
C ILE A 78 -19.76 -0.04 13.73
N ALA A 79 -20.34 -1.11 13.20
CA ALA A 79 -21.73 -1.50 13.50
C ALA A 79 -21.91 -1.85 14.99
N ALA A 80 -20.98 -2.61 15.58
CA ALA A 80 -21.01 -2.99 16.98
C ALA A 80 -20.88 -1.77 17.91
N LYS A 81 -19.96 -0.84 17.61
CA LYS A 81 -19.75 0.37 18.43
C LYS A 81 -20.91 1.35 18.35
N LEU A 82 -21.65 1.39 17.23
CA LEU A 82 -22.86 2.20 17.11
C LEU A 82 -24.07 1.56 17.80
N GLY A 83 -24.01 0.26 18.16
CA GLY A 83 -24.96 -0.42 19.03
C GLY A 83 -26.35 -0.67 18.41
N ASP A 84 -26.49 -0.62 17.10
CA ASP A 84 -27.74 -0.88 16.39
C ASP A 84 -27.74 -2.32 15.80
N PRO A 85 -28.62 -3.24 16.27
CA PRO A 85 -28.71 -4.61 15.77
C PRO A 85 -28.99 -4.69 14.25
N GLN A 86 -29.81 -3.79 13.72
CA GLN A 86 -30.09 -3.74 12.29
C GLN A 86 -28.87 -3.32 11.47
N LEU A 87 -28.00 -2.48 12.06
CA LEU A 87 -26.75 -2.09 11.44
C LEU A 87 -25.76 -3.26 11.40
N GLN A 88 -25.74 -4.09 12.46
CA GLN A 88 -24.89 -5.28 12.52
C GLN A 88 -25.33 -6.32 11.46
N GLU A 89 -26.63 -6.57 11.34
CA GLU A 89 -27.17 -7.45 10.28
C GLU A 89 -26.82 -6.93 8.87
N ARG A 90 -27.01 -5.63 8.62
CA ARG A 90 -26.62 -5.01 7.35
C ARG A 90 -25.13 -5.10 7.09
N ALA A 91 -24.29 -5.02 8.13
CA ALA A 91 -22.85 -5.18 7.97
C ALA A 91 -22.49 -6.57 7.46
N GLU A 92 -23.08 -7.63 8.03
CA GLU A 92 -22.82 -9.01 7.57
C GLU A 92 -23.33 -9.24 6.14
N GLN A 93 -24.52 -8.74 5.81
CA GLN A 93 -25.03 -8.82 4.43
C GLN A 93 -24.11 -8.11 3.44
N LEU A 94 -23.73 -6.87 3.74
CA LEU A 94 -22.83 -6.09 2.88
C LEU A 94 -21.45 -6.75 2.73
N ILE A 95 -20.88 -7.29 3.81
CA ILE A 95 -19.62 -8.03 3.80
C ILE A 95 -19.73 -9.26 2.89
N ALA A 96 -20.81 -10.03 3.01
CA ALA A 96 -21.03 -11.22 2.21
C ALA A 96 -21.12 -10.88 0.71
N GLU A 97 -21.91 -9.87 0.35
CA GLU A 97 -22.08 -9.41 -1.03
C GLU A 97 -20.76 -8.90 -1.63
N GLU A 98 -20.09 -7.97 -0.94
CA GLU A 98 -18.88 -7.35 -1.45
C GLU A 98 -17.70 -8.36 -1.50
N THR A 99 -17.60 -9.27 -0.52
CA THR A 99 -16.57 -10.31 -0.52
C THR A 99 -16.78 -11.33 -1.65
N ALA A 100 -18.04 -11.74 -1.90
CA ALA A 100 -18.36 -12.63 -3.00
C ALA A 100 -17.98 -12.01 -4.36
N ARG A 101 -18.37 -10.76 -4.59
CA ARG A 101 -18.00 -10.00 -5.80
C ARG A 101 -16.48 -9.89 -5.93
N LEU A 102 -15.81 -9.47 -4.86
CA LEU A 102 -14.37 -9.26 -4.84
C LEU A 102 -13.57 -10.53 -5.14
N ASN A 103 -14.01 -11.67 -4.62
CA ASN A 103 -13.35 -12.95 -4.87
C ASN A 103 -13.31 -13.31 -6.36
N VAL A 104 -14.39 -13.02 -7.09
CA VAL A 104 -14.44 -13.20 -8.54
C VAL A 104 -13.48 -12.24 -9.26
N GLU A 105 -13.51 -10.96 -8.89
CA GLU A 105 -12.67 -9.93 -9.52
C GLU A 105 -11.18 -10.14 -9.22
N LEU A 106 -10.81 -10.62 -8.03
CA LEU A 106 -9.43 -10.87 -7.63
C LEU A 106 -8.85 -12.20 -8.10
N ALA A 107 -9.68 -13.16 -8.49
CA ALA A 107 -9.21 -14.50 -8.86
C ALA A 107 -8.07 -14.51 -9.91
N PRO A 108 -8.15 -13.75 -11.03
CA PRO A 108 -7.08 -13.72 -12.03
C PRO A 108 -5.78 -13.10 -11.48
N TYR A 109 -5.89 -12.07 -10.66
CA TYR A 109 -4.72 -11.41 -10.06
C TYR A 109 -4.06 -12.31 -8.99
N ARG A 110 -4.86 -12.94 -8.12
CA ARG A 110 -4.35 -13.89 -7.13
C ARG A 110 -3.57 -15.03 -7.77
N ALA A 111 -4.03 -15.55 -8.91
CA ALA A 111 -3.31 -16.61 -9.62
C ALA A 111 -1.90 -16.16 -10.08
N ARG A 112 -1.73 -14.90 -10.43
CA ARG A 112 -0.46 -14.33 -10.93
C ARG A 112 0.43 -13.76 -9.83
N LEU A 113 -0.17 -13.28 -8.73
CA LEU A 113 0.55 -12.68 -7.60
C LEU A 113 0.92 -13.69 -6.51
N LYS A 114 0.32 -14.88 -6.50
CA LYS A 114 0.56 -15.92 -5.49
C LYS A 114 2.03 -16.30 -5.39
N GLY A 115 2.57 -16.25 -4.17
CA GLY A 115 3.94 -16.61 -3.86
C GLY A 115 4.97 -15.56 -4.31
N ARG A 116 4.57 -14.43 -4.89
CA ARG A 116 5.50 -13.34 -5.23
C ARG A 116 6.02 -12.69 -3.96
N ARG A 117 7.33 -12.61 -3.85
CA ARG A 117 8.02 -12.12 -2.65
C ARG A 117 8.13 -10.60 -2.66
N VAL A 118 7.63 -9.96 -1.61
CA VAL A 118 7.55 -8.49 -1.56
C VAL A 118 8.15 -7.91 -0.27
N VAL A 119 8.88 -6.81 -0.42
CA VAL A 119 9.29 -5.94 0.70
C VAL A 119 8.32 -4.78 0.80
N ILE A 120 7.79 -4.53 2.00
CA ILE A 120 6.88 -3.41 2.26
C ILE A 120 7.57 -2.37 3.12
N TYR A 121 7.74 -1.14 2.61
CA TYR A 121 8.38 -0.04 3.34
C TYR A 121 7.49 1.21 3.35
N THR A 122 6.52 1.24 4.24
CA THR A 122 5.56 2.36 4.38
C THR A 122 5.89 3.32 5.52
N GLY A 123 7.02 3.13 6.18
CA GLY A 123 7.41 3.89 7.36
C GLY A 123 6.76 3.44 8.67
N GLY A 124 5.99 2.35 8.66
CA GLY A 124 5.46 1.65 9.84
C GLY A 124 3.99 1.89 10.14
N VAL A 125 3.45 3.06 9.88
CA VAL A 125 2.08 3.44 10.32
C VAL A 125 0.97 2.66 9.62
N LYS A 126 1.17 2.28 8.36
CA LYS A 126 0.21 1.48 7.57
C LYS A 126 0.73 0.07 7.28
N SER A 127 1.87 -0.31 7.86
CA SER A 127 2.54 -1.55 7.44
C SER A 127 1.65 -2.78 7.62
N TRP A 128 1.01 -2.95 8.77
CA TRP A 128 0.16 -4.12 9.01
C TRP A 128 -1.03 -4.22 8.04
N SER A 129 -1.65 -3.07 7.66
CA SER A 129 -2.75 -3.05 6.70
C SER A 129 -2.31 -3.47 5.30
N ILE A 130 -1.15 -2.99 4.86
CA ILE A 130 -0.61 -3.32 3.54
C ILE A 130 -0.08 -4.76 3.51
N ILE A 131 0.46 -5.26 4.64
CA ILE A 131 0.82 -6.67 4.78
C ILE A 131 -0.43 -7.54 4.60
N SER A 132 -1.51 -7.25 5.34
CA SER A 132 -2.79 -7.96 5.23
C SER A 132 -3.30 -7.95 3.78
N ALA A 133 -3.31 -6.78 3.12
CA ALA A 133 -3.75 -6.66 1.74
C ALA A 133 -2.88 -7.48 0.75
N ALA A 134 -1.56 -7.48 0.91
CA ALA A 134 -0.66 -8.28 0.07
C ALA A 134 -0.88 -9.79 0.30
N GLN A 135 -1.07 -10.21 1.55
CA GLN A 135 -1.37 -11.61 1.90
C GLN A 135 -2.72 -12.06 1.36
N ASP A 136 -3.75 -11.20 1.36
CA ASP A 136 -5.06 -11.49 0.73
C ASP A 136 -4.95 -11.75 -0.79
N LEU A 137 -3.91 -11.20 -1.43
CA LEU A 137 -3.56 -11.46 -2.83
C LEU A 137 -2.66 -12.71 -3.01
N GLY A 138 -2.29 -13.37 -1.90
CA GLY A 138 -1.43 -14.54 -1.92
C GLY A 138 0.07 -14.24 -2.06
N MET A 139 0.49 -12.99 -1.86
CA MET A 139 1.90 -12.60 -1.91
C MET A 139 2.62 -12.96 -0.61
N ASP A 140 3.91 -13.24 -0.70
CA ASP A 140 4.80 -13.50 0.44
C ASP A 140 5.47 -12.20 0.89
N VAL A 141 5.04 -11.67 2.02
CA VAL A 141 5.66 -10.47 2.60
C VAL A 141 6.89 -10.88 3.40
N VAL A 142 8.08 -10.68 2.82
CA VAL A 142 9.36 -11.12 3.40
C VAL A 142 9.96 -10.13 4.38
N ALA A 143 9.65 -8.84 4.23
CA ALA A 143 10.14 -7.81 5.15
C ALA A 143 9.23 -6.59 5.18
N THR A 144 9.22 -5.91 6.33
CA THR A 144 8.52 -4.62 6.49
C THR A 144 9.25 -3.67 7.43
N SER A 145 8.88 -2.38 7.37
CA SER A 145 9.41 -1.37 8.29
C SER A 145 8.52 -1.19 9.52
N THR A 146 9.16 -1.11 10.69
CA THR A 146 8.50 -0.85 11.98
C THR A 146 8.90 0.49 12.60
N LYS A 147 9.71 1.30 11.89
CA LYS A 147 10.32 2.54 12.41
C LYS A 147 9.33 3.53 13.04
N LYS A 148 8.11 3.62 12.50
CA LYS A 148 7.07 4.54 12.98
C LYS A 148 5.86 3.82 13.59
N SER A 149 5.96 2.52 13.79
CA SER A 149 4.92 1.71 14.41
C SER A 149 4.78 1.99 15.90
N THR A 150 3.57 1.84 16.44
CA THR A 150 3.34 1.71 17.87
C THR A 150 3.74 0.31 18.33
N GLU A 151 3.75 0.04 19.63
CA GLU A 151 4.04 -1.32 20.12
C GLU A 151 2.93 -2.30 19.72
N GLU A 152 1.67 -1.83 19.70
CA GLU A 152 0.52 -2.59 19.22
C GLU A 152 0.66 -2.92 17.73
N ASP A 153 1.06 -1.92 16.89
CA ASP A 153 1.33 -2.13 15.46
C ASP A 153 2.45 -3.17 15.26
N LYS A 154 3.53 -3.09 16.05
CA LYS A 154 4.66 -4.04 15.97
C LYS A 154 4.22 -5.46 16.32
N ALA A 155 3.42 -5.62 17.38
CA ALA A 155 2.88 -6.92 17.80
C ALA A 155 2.02 -7.52 16.67
N ARG A 156 1.16 -6.72 16.05
CA ARG A 156 0.33 -7.13 14.92
C ARG A 156 1.15 -7.47 13.67
N ILE A 157 2.15 -6.65 13.33
CA ILE A 157 3.08 -6.92 12.23
C ILE A 157 3.78 -8.26 12.46
N LYS A 158 4.30 -8.52 13.66
CA LYS A 158 4.96 -9.77 14.01
C LYS A 158 4.03 -10.98 13.85
N GLN A 159 2.77 -10.83 14.25
CA GLN A 159 1.77 -11.87 14.07
C GLN A 159 1.50 -12.16 12.59
N LEU A 160 1.42 -11.13 11.73
CA LEU A 160 1.17 -11.28 10.29
C LEU A 160 2.37 -11.86 9.54
N LEU A 161 3.59 -11.46 9.89
CA LEU A 161 4.81 -11.93 9.24
C LEU A 161 5.27 -13.32 9.70
N GLY A 162 4.81 -13.77 10.90
CA GLY A 162 5.30 -15.01 11.51
C GLY A 162 6.74 -14.89 11.99
N THR A 163 7.42 -16.06 12.10
CA THR A 163 8.79 -16.15 12.63
C THR A 163 9.86 -15.71 11.64
N ASP A 164 9.62 -15.84 10.35
CA ASP A 164 10.62 -15.67 9.30
C ASP A 164 10.62 -14.27 8.69
N GLY A 165 9.65 -13.43 9.07
CA GLY A 165 9.53 -12.07 8.56
C GLY A 165 10.57 -11.11 9.16
N ILE A 166 11.24 -10.35 8.29
CA ILE A 166 12.26 -9.40 8.67
C ILE A 166 11.64 -8.04 8.99
N THR A 167 12.03 -7.44 10.11
CA THR A 167 11.64 -6.08 10.47
C THR A 167 12.80 -5.09 10.29
N LEU A 168 12.54 -4.05 9.49
CA LEU A 168 13.49 -2.97 9.22
C LEU A 168 13.29 -1.83 10.23
N GLU A 169 14.21 -1.68 11.16
CA GLU A 169 14.12 -0.66 12.21
C GLU A 169 14.69 0.69 11.77
N LYS A 170 15.82 0.69 11.08
CA LYS A 170 16.50 1.91 10.60
C LYS A 170 15.94 2.37 9.25
N GLY A 171 15.74 1.45 8.33
CA GLY A 171 15.08 1.67 7.05
C GLY A 171 15.80 2.69 6.17
N ASN A 172 17.12 2.62 6.08
CA ASN A 172 17.87 3.36 5.09
C ASN A 172 17.91 2.62 3.74
N PRO A 173 18.19 3.29 2.63
CA PRO A 173 18.20 2.66 1.30
C PRO A 173 19.15 1.45 1.19
N GLN A 174 20.29 1.47 1.89
CA GLN A 174 21.28 0.39 1.88
C GLN A 174 20.76 -0.86 2.60
N GLU A 175 20.07 -0.68 3.72
CA GLU A 175 19.42 -1.78 4.45
C GLU A 175 18.30 -2.40 3.61
N ILE A 176 17.48 -1.58 2.96
CA ILE A 176 16.41 -2.06 2.06
C ILE A 176 17.00 -2.86 0.90
N LEU A 177 18.06 -2.34 0.24
CA LEU A 177 18.75 -3.04 -0.85
C LEU A 177 19.32 -4.36 -0.41
N ARG A 178 19.94 -4.42 0.78
CA ARG A 178 20.47 -5.67 1.34
C ARG A 178 19.35 -6.69 1.55
N VAL A 179 18.26 -6.28 2.22
CA VAL A 179 17.13 -7.17 2.49
C VAL A 179 16.48 -7.66 1.20
N ILE A 180 16.31 -6.81 0.19
CA ILE A 180 15.81 -7.22 -1.13
C ILE A 180 16.66 -8.36 -1.72
N ARG A 181 18.00 -8.25 -1.65
CA ARG A 181 18.93 -9.27 -2.15
C ARG A 181 18.89 -10.54 -1.32
N ASP A 182 19.00 -10.40 0.01
CA ASP A 182 19.07 -11.53 0.94
C ASP A 182 17.79 -12.38 0.92
N THR A 183 16.64 -11.73 0.66
CA THR A 183 15.33 -12.39 0.59
C THR A 183 14.89 -12.75 -0.82
N ASN A 184 15.66 -12.40 -1.84
CA ASN A 184 15.24 -12.53 -3.25
C ASN A 184 13.85 -11.91 -3.49
N ALA A 185 13.59 -10.74 -2.93
CA ALA A 185 12.32 -10.06 -3.12
C ALA A 185 12.17 -9.58 -4.58
N GLU A 186 10.99 -9.80 -5.12
CA GLU A 186 10.68 -9.52 -6.52
C GLU A 186 10.08 -8.13 -6.72
N MET A 187 9.63 -7.47 -5.64
CA MET A 187 8.98 -6.17 -5.69
C MET A 187 9.18 -5.37 -4.41
N LEU A 188 9.21 -4.05 -4.52
CA LEU A 188 9.18 -3.11 -3.39
C LEU A 188 7.88 -2.30 -3.39
N ILE A 189 7.08 -2.42 -2.33
CA ILE A 189 5.92 -1.56 -2.06
C ILE A 189 6.36 -0.51 -1.04
N ALA A 190 6.41 0.77 -1.44
CA ALA A 190 6.90 1.83 -0.54
C ALA A 190 6.36 3.20 -0.94
N GLY A 191 6.71 4.25 -0.22
CA GLY A 191 6.46 5.62 -0.67
C GLY A 191 7.45 6.07 -1.74
N GLY A 192 7.07 7.00 -2.61
CA GLY A 192 7.78 7.43 -3.82
C GLY A 192 9.27 7.74 -3.65
N ARG A 193 9.69 8.15 -2.45
CA ARG A 193 11.13 8.39 -2.15
C ARG A 193 12.01 7.14 -2.31
N ASN A 194 11.42 5.95 -2.26
CA ASN A 194 12.13 4.68 -2.35
C ASN A 194 12.14 4.10 -3.77
N GLN A 195 11.56 4.79 -4.75
CA GLN A 195 11.57 4.36 -6.15
C GLN A 195 12.99 4.10 -6.66
N TYR A 196 13.93 5.00 -6.35
CA TYR A 196 15.34 4.82 -6.74
C TYR A 196 16.01 3.61 -6.10
N THR A 197 15.54 3.17 -4.92
CA THR A 197 16.02 1.94 -4.28
C THR A 197 15.58 0.72 -5.06
N ALA A 198 14.33 0.68 -5.51
CA ALA A 198 13.82 -0.39 -6.36
C ALA A 198 14.54 -0.43 -7.71
N LEU A 199 14.77 0.73 -8.35
CA LEU A 199 15.53 0.83 -9.61
C LEU A 199 16.96 0.31 -9.45
N LYS A 200 17.65 0.65 -8.36
CA LYS A 200 18.99 0.10 -8.05
C LYS A 200 18.97 -1.41 -7.80
N ALA A 201 17.89 -1.91 -7.24
CA ALA A 201 17.69 -3.35 -7.06
C ALA A 201 17.23 -4.07 -8.35
N ARG A 202 16.91 -3.32 -9.41
CA ARG A 202 16.36 -3.83 -10.68
C ARG A 202 15.07 -4.63 -10.48
N ILE A 203 14.20 -4.17 -9.57
CA ILE A 203 12.91 -4.80 -9.26
C ILE A 203 11.75 -3.81 -9.42
N PRO A 204 10.52 -4.30 -9.69
CA PRO A 204 9.29 -3.53 -9.70
C PRO A 204 9.05 -2.73 -8.43
N PHE A 205 8.34 -1.61 -8.60
CA PHE A 205 8.00 -0.69 -7.53
C PHE A 205 6.53 -0.30 -7.58
N LEU A 206 5.86 -0.28 -6.43
CA LEU A 206 4.55 0.35 -6.27
C LEU A 206 4.63 1.48 -5.25
N ASP A 207 4.21 2.69 -5.64
CA ASP A 207 4.05 3.81 -4.71
C ASP A 207 2.71 3.73 -3.97
N ILE A 208 2.73 3.20 -2.78
CA ILE A 208 1.54 3.02 -1.95
C ILE A 208 0.97 4.35 -1.40
N ASN A 209 1.70 5.45 -1.53
CA ASN A 209 1.27 6.76 -1.04
C ASN A 209 0.63 7.63 -2.12
N GLN A 210 0.51 7.15 -3.34
CA GLN A 210 -0.11 7.87 -4.46
C GLN A 210 -1.65 7.78 -4.47
N GLU A 211 -2.28 7.81 -3.32
CA GLU A 211 -3.75 7.73 -3.19
C GLU A 211 -4.51 8.90 -3.85
N ARG A 212 -3.82 9.88 -4.39
CA ARG A 212 -4.41 10.95 -5.22
C ARG A 212 -4.79 10.47 -6.62
N HIS A 213 -4.07 9.47 -7.12
CA HIS A 213 -4.25 8.90 -8.45
C HIS A 213 -4.91 7.52 -8.38
N HIS A 214 -4.55 6.73 -7.35
CA HIS A 214 -5.04 5.38 -7.15
C HIS A 214 -5.61 5.23 -5.74
N THR A 215 -6.85 4.80 -5.65
CA THR A 215 -7.56 4.67 -4.38
C THR A 215 -7.60 3.21 -3.95
N TYR A 216 -6.60 2.78 -3.16
CA TYR A 216 -6.47 1.37 -2.75
C TYR A 216 -7.36 0.97 -1.56
N ALA A 217 -7.97 1.92 -0.87
CA ALA A 217 -8.88 1.63 0.22
C ALA A 217 -10.27 1.16 -0.29
N GLY A 218 -10.91 0.27 0.46
CA GLY A 218 -12.21 -0.31 0.11
C GLY A 218 -12.12 -1.51 -0.83
N TYR A 219 -13.22 -2.25 -0.99
CA TYR A 219 -13.25 -3.46 -1.83
C TYR A 219 -12.83 -3.18 -3.29
N SER A 220 -13.35 -2.12 -3.89
CA SER A 220 -12.94 -1.72 -5.24
C SER A 220 -11.48 -1.26 -5.30
N GLY A 221 -10.97 -0.65 -4.22
CA GLY A 221 -9.58 -0.26 -4.09
C GLY A 221 -8.64 -1.46 -4.00
N MET A 222 -9.10 -2.57 -3.46
CA MET A 222 -8.35 -3.82 -3.43
C MET A 222 -8.13 -4.40 -4.84
N VAL A 223 -9.14 -4.28 -5.73
CA VAL A 223 -9.00 -4.66 -7.14
C VAL A 223 -8.00 -3.76 -7.85
N GLU A 224 -8.07 -2.46 -7.61
CA GLU A 224 -7.13 -1.49 -8.17
C GLU A 224 -5.69 -1.78 -7.72
N MET A 225 -5.48 -2.06 -6.42
CA MET A 225 -4.18 -2.45 -5.89
C MET A 225 -3.66 -3.72 -6.55
N ALA A 226 -4.51 -4.74 -6.72
CA ALA A 226 -4.14 -5.99 -7.36
C ALA A 226 -3.73 -5.79 -8.82
N ARG A 227 -4.45 -4.94 -9.56
CA ARG A 227 -4.14 -4.59 -10.94
C ARG A 227 -2.79 -3.89 -11.06
N GLU A 228 -2.54 -2.86 -10.25
CA GLU A 228 -1.28 -2.12 -10.26
C GLU A 228 -0.07 -3.01 -9.88
N LEU A 229 -0.24 -3.90 -8.89
CA LEU A 229 0.80 -4.86 -8.50
C LEU A 229 1.11 -5.82 -9.65
N ASP A 230 0.08 -6.34 -10.29
CA ASP A 230 0.20 -7.28 -11.40
C ASP A 230 0.86 -6.63 -12.62
N GLU A 231 0.41 -5.45 -13.03
CA GLU A 231 1.00 -4.67 -14.13
C GLU A 231 2.47 -4.32 -13.86
N ALA A 232 2.80 -3.90 -12.63
CA ALA A 232 4.17 -3.58 -12.27
C ALA A 232 5.07 -4.81 -12.32
N LEU A 233 4.63 -5.96 -11.78
CA LEU A 233 5.41 -7.21 -11.74
C LEU A 233 5.65 -7.81 -13.13
N HIS A 234 4.68 -7.73 -14.01
CA HIS A 234 4.72 -8.34 -15.34
C HIS A 234 5.06 -7.35 -16.47
N SER A 235 5.47 -6.12 -16.12
CA SER A 235 5.91 -5.16 -17.11
C SER A 235 7.18 -5.65 -17.83
N PRO A 236 7.18 -5.71 -19.18
CA PRO A 236 8.34 -6.17 -19.95
C PRO A 236 9.57 -5.27 -19.81
N VAL A 237 9.41 -4.05 -19.30
CA VAL A 237 10.52 -3.12 -19.05
C VAL A 237 11.56 -3.72 -18.09
N TRP A 238 11.15 -4.56 -17.15
CA TRP A 238 12.05 -5.17 -16.16
C TRP A 238 13.00 -6.21 -16.79
N GLU A 239 12.60 -6.84 -17.87
CA GLU A 239 13.49 -7.72 -18.64
C GLU A 239 14.65 -6.93 -19.23
N GLN A 240 14.37 -5.72 -19.74
CA GLN A 240 15.40 -4.84 -20.28
C GLN A 240 16.32 -4.27 -19.18
N ILE A 241 15.73 -3.79 -18.08
CA ILE A 241 16.50 -3.23 -16.95
C ILE A 241 17.45 -4.23 -16.34
N ARG A 242 17.13 -5.54 -16.39
CA ARG A 242 17.97 -6.62 -15.83
C ARG A 242 19.11 -7.04 -16.76
N LYS A 243 19.08 -6.68 -18.03
CA LYS A 243 20.20 -6.94 -18.93
C LYS A 243 21.44 -6.17 -18.48
N PRO A 244 22.65 -6.70 -18.73
CA PRO A 244 23.87 -5.93 -18.57
C PRO A 244 23.78 -4.63 -19.36
N ALA A 245 24.38 -3.56 -18.84
CA ALA A 245 24.49 -2.34 -19.61
C ALA A 245 25.44 -2.57 -20.81
N PRO A 246 25.24 -1.87 -21.93
CA PRO A 246 26.09 -2.07 -23.12
C PRO A 246 27.60 -1.94 -22.85
N TRP A 247 27.95 -1.08 -21.88
CA TRP A 247 29.34 -0.88 -21.44
C TRP A 247 29.86 -1.91 -20.42
N ASP A 248 28.97 -2.79 -19.89
CA ASP A 248 29.34 -3.91 -19.01
C ASP A 248 29.46 -5.22 -19.81
N MET A 249 29.17 -5.20 -21.11
CA MET A 249 29.31 -6.36 -21.99
C MET A 249 30.75 -6.40 -22.48
N GLU A 250 31.52 -7.37 -22.01
CA GLU A 250 32.88 -7.61 -22.51
C GLU A 250 32.85 -7.85 -24.03
N ASP A 251 33.60 -7.04 -24.76
CA ASP A 251 34.21 -7.21 -26.09
C ASP A 251 33.46 -7.90 -27.26
N GLU A 252 32.28 -8.51 -27.09
CA GLU A 252 31.54 -9.08 -28.23
C GLU A 252 31.03 -8.04 -29.23
N ILE A 253 30.78 -6.80 -28.79
CA ILE A 253 30.30 -5.71 -29.66
C ILE A 253 31.47 -5.04 -30.40
N LEU A 254 32.67 -5.05 -29.85
CA LEU A 254 33.85 -4.50 -30.47
C LEU A 254 34.46 -5.41 -31.56
N SER A 255 34.03 -6.67 -31.65
CA SER A 255 34.45 -7.61 -32.67
C SER A 255 33.59 -7.59 -33.94
N ASP A 256 32.45 -6.91 -33.93
CA ASP A 256 31.64 -6.73 -35.13
C ASP A 256 32.18 -5.56 -35.93
N SER A 257 33.13 -5.86 -36.82
CA SER A 257 33.75 -4.92 -37.76
C SER A 257 32.77 -4.31 -38.81
N SER A 258 31.47 -4.59 -38.69
CA SER A 258 30.42 -4.03 -39.54
C SER A 258 29.81 -2.71 -39.01
N LEU A 259 30.16 -2.31 -37.79
CA LEU A 259 29.77 -1.01 -37.23
C LEU A 259 30.88 0.00 -37.53
N GLU A 260 30.96 0.51 -38.73
CA GLU A 260 31.66 1.75 -39.04
C GLU A 260 30.93 2.89 -38.34
N PHE A 261 31.46 3.31 -37.18
CA PHE A 261 31.08 4.60 -36.62
C PHE A 261 31.71 5.68 -37.53
N ASP A 262 30.90 6.41 -38.26
CA ASP A 262 31.30 7.68 -38.81
C ASP A 262 31.75 8.57 -37.64
N VAL A 263 33.03 8.63 -37.41
CA VAL A 263 33.65 9.60 -36.52
C VAL A 263 33.41 10.95 -37.18
N PHE A 264 32.44 11.70 -36.69
CA PHE A 264 32.30 13.11 -37.03
C PHE A 264 33.61 13.80 -36.72
N ASP A 265 34.36 14.13 -37.77
CA ASP A 265 35.57 14.90 -37.70
C ASP A 265 35.21 16.35 -37.27
N LEU A 266 35.40 16.64 -36.00
CA LEU A 266 35.18 17.98 -35.40
C LEU A 266 36.35 18.93 -35.66
N SER A 267 37.22 18.65 -36.66
CA SER A 267 38.42 19.43 -36.87
C SER A 267 38.28 20.63 -37.85
N GLU A 268 37.12 20.88 -38.43
CA GLU A 268 36.92 22.09 -39.23
C GLU A 268 35.62 22.80 -38.86
N GLU A 269 35.75 24.03 -38.41
CA GLU A 269 34.81 25.15 -38.22
C GLU A 269 34.66 25.69 -36.81
N VAL A 270 35.75 26.26 -36.26
CA VAL A 270 35.63 27.41 -35.39
C VAL A 270 36.65 28.46 -35.86
N LEU A 271 36.26 29.25 -36.83
CA LEU A 271 36.82 30.58 -37.09
C LEU A 271 35.77 31.38 -37.91
N VAL A 272 34.93 32.14 -37.24
CA VAL A 272 34.67 33.58 -37.40
C VAL A 272 33.75 34.03 -36.26
#